data_90ee0df7dee88d8c9d98113af7bb6006
#
_entry.id   90ee0df7dee88d8c9d98113af7bb6006
#
_cell.length_a   1.000
_cell.length_b   1.000
_cell.length_c   1.000
_cell.angle_alpha   90.00
_cell.angle_beta   90.00
_cell.angle_gamma   90.00
#
_symmetry.space_group_name_H-M   'P 1'
#
loop_
_entity.id
_entity.type
_entity.pdbx_description
1 polymer ?
#
loop_
_entity_poly.entity_id
_entity_poly.type
_entity_poly.pdbx_seq_one_letter_code
_entity_poly.pdbx_strand_id
1 'polypeptide(L)'
;SAMCFIPWGIGMAYTASSAGLDANELASASMPWGLCFIPAIIFQWIYFGIKHKRRVGTFQAVTTTVEAAAQQEENPNRRPKLFWVNFILFILCLVALGIFGIAPYFVFIFATVITAMLNYKDNFGEIFNKVGPMYLNILIMLLAINVYQAVFNNTGMVEALSNGLMQVCPSFLLRYLHVIMLLLCVVIIYVVPFQIFNALYPVFISIGAGFGIPAVAIIAPFVCNLSLATSS
;
A
#
# COMPACT_ATOMS: atom_id res chain seq x y z
N SER A 1 -2.44 -2.34 -8.12
CA SER A 1 -1.20 -2.52 -7.36
C SER A 1 -1.39 -3.59 -6.29
N ALA A 2 -0.42 -4.51 -6.16
CA ALA A 2 -0.49 -5.64 -5.21
C ALA A 2 -0.34 -5.19 -3.75
N MET A 3 -0.07 -3.92 -3.50
CA MET A 3 0.17 -3.38 -2.14
C MET A 3 -1.02 -3.51 -1.20
N CYS A 4 -2.25 -3.62 -1.73
CA CYS A 4 -3.48 -3.76 -0.93
C CYS A 4 -3.65 -5.14 -0.28
N PHE A 5 -2.89 -6.16 -0.74
CA PHE A 5 -3.06 -7.53 -0.28
C PHE A 5 -1.90 -8.01 0.60
N ILE A 6 -0.85 -7.19 0.71
CA ILE A 6 0.38 -7.57 1.38
C ILE A 6 0.41 -6.89 2.75
N PRO A 7 0.23 -7.63 3.86
CA PRO A 7 0.19 -7.05 5.22
C PRO A 7 1.44 -6.25 5.57
N TRP A 8 2.58 -6.64 5.03
CA TRP A 8 3.88 -5.99 5.23
C TRP A 8 4.23 -4.93 4.17
N GLY A 9 3.29 -4.61 3.25
CA GLY A 9 3.46 -3.53 2.30
C GLY A 9 3.43 -2.17 3.00
N ILE A 10 4.25 -1.21 2.55
CA ILE A 10 4.32 0.13 3.14
C ILE A 10 2.95 0.79 3.21
N GLY A 11 2.14 0.66 2.15
CA GLY A 11 0.80 1.23 2.11
C GLY A 11 -0.14 0.61 3.14
N MET A 12 -0.10 -0.70 3.31
CA MET A 12 -0.90 -1.40 4.32
C MET A 12 -0.46 -1.01 5.73
N ALA A 13 0.83 -1.06 6.01
CA ALA A 13 1.38 -0.69 7.30
C ALA A 13 1.04 0.76 7.67
N TYR A 14 1.11 1.67 6.69
CA TYR A 14 0.73 3.07 6.85
C TYR A 14 -0.76 3.24 7.20
N THR A 15 -1.63 2.58 6.45
CA THR A 15 -3.09 2.64 6.69
C THR A 15 -3.46 2.01 8.02
N ALA A 16 -2.92 0.84 8.34
CA ALA A 16 -3.14 0.16 9.61
C ALA A 16 -2.68 1.00 10.79
N SER A 17 -1.48 1.60 10.71
CA SER A 17 -0.97 2.51 11.73
C SER A 17 -1.85 3.75 11.88
N SER A 18 -2.28 4.37 10.78
CA SER A 18 -3.16 5.55 10.82
C SER A 18 -4.55 5.27 11.36
N ALA A 19 -5.02 4.03 11.25
CA ALA A 19 -6.31 3.58 11.76
C ALA A 19 -6.24 2.96 13.17
N GLY A 20 -5.03 2.68 13.67
CA GLY A 20 -4.82 1.94 14.92
C GLY A 20 -5.26 0.48 14.85
N LEU A 21 -5.12 -0.15 13.67
CA LEU A 21 -5.55 -1.53 13.40
C LEU A 21 -4.37 -2.47 13.17
N ASP A 22 -4.59 -3.76 13.34
CA ASP A 22 -3.62 -4.77 12.96
C ASP A 22 -3.54 -4.91 11.42
N ALA A 23 -2.31 -4.93 10.88
CA ALA A 23 -2.09 -4.97 9.45
C ALA A 23 -2.54 -6.29 8.80
N ASN A 24 -2.48 -7.43 9.51
CA ASN A 24 -2.90 -8.72 8.98
C ASN A 24 -4.43 -8.81 8.93
N GLU A 25 -5.09 -8.30 9.96
CA GLU A 25 -6.55 -8.23 10.02
C GLU A 25 -7.08 -7.31 8.92
N LEU A 26 -6.48 -6.13 8.76
CA LEU A 26 -6.84 -5.19 7.70
C LEU A 26 -6.59 -5.77 6.31
N ALA A 27 -5.48 -6.47 6.09
CA ALA A 27 -5.17 -7.10 4.81
C ALA A 27 -6.20 -8.17 4.44
N SER A 28 -6.58 -9.02 5.40
CA SER A 28 -7.60 -10.05 5.17
C SER A 28 -8.97 -9.45 4.84
N ALA A 29 -9.37 -8.39 5.53
CA ALA A 29 -10.62 -7.68 5.27
C ALA A 29 -10.60 -6.88 3.95
N SER A 30 -9.42 -6.47 3.49
CA SER A 30 -9.26 -5.77 2.21
C SER A 30 -9.28 -6.70 1.00
N MET A 31 -9.06 -8.00 1.19
CA MET A 31 -9.03 -8.99 0.10
C MET A 31 -10.29 -8.97 -0.79
N PRO A 32 -11.53 -9.04 -0.26
CA PRO A 32 -12.74 -9.02 -1.09
C PRO A 32 -12.82 -7.76 -1.95
N TRP A 33 -12.46 -6.61 -1.39
CA TRP A 33 -12.44 -5.34 -2.13
C TRP A 33 -11.42 -5.34 -3.26
N GLY A 34 -10.24 -5.89 -3.02
CA GLY A 34 -9.22 -6.04 -4.04
C GLY A 34 -9.61 -6.99 -5.16
N LEU A 35 -10.30 -8.08 -4.85
CA LEU A 35 -10.81 -9.01 -5.86
C LEU A 35 -11.82 -8.34 -6.80
N CYS A 36 -12.59 -7.37 -6.32
CA CYS A 36 -13.51 -6.58 -7.14
C CYS A 36 -12.79 -5.76 -8.23
N PHE A 37 -11.49 -5.47 -8.09
CA PHE A 37 -10.71 -4.80 -9.13
C PHE A 37 -10.31 -5.71 -10.29
N ILE A 38 -10.30 -7.02 -10.11
CA ILE A 38 -9.89 -7.97 -11.17
C ILE A 38 -10.78 -7.83 -12.42
N PRO A 39 -12.13 -7.84 -12.33
CA PRO A 39 -12.99 -7.61 -13.48
C PRO A 39 -12.74 -6.24 -14.14
N ALA A 40 -12.51 -5.19 -13.34
CA ALA A 40 -12.22 -3.86 -13.86
C ALA A 40 -10.89 -3.83 -14.63
N ILE A 41 -9.84 -4.48 -14.10
CA ILE A 41 -8.53 -4.59 -14.77
C ILE A 41 -8.66 -5.38 -16.07
N ILE A 42 -9.39 -6.51 -16.06
CA ILE A 42 -9.63 -7.32 -17.28
C ILE A 42 -10.38 -6.50 -18.32
N PHE A 43 -11.46 -5.81 -17.90
CA PHE A 43 -12.22 -4.93 -18.78
C PHE A 43 -11.34 -3.82 -19.37
N GLN A 44 -10.55 -3.17 -18.55
CA GLN A 44 -9.62 -2.12 -18.97
C GLN A 44 -8.58 -2.65 -19.96
N TRP A 45 -8.04 -3.83 -19.69
CA TRP A 45 -7.06 -4.48 -20.57
C TRP A 45 -7.66 -4.83 -21.95
N ILE A 46 -8.87 -5.40 -21.95
CA ILE A 46 -9.60 -5.70 -23.18
C ILE A 46 -9.94 -4.41 -23.94
N TYR A 47 -10.50 -3.42 -23.24
CA TYR A 47 -10.90 -2.14 -23.86
C TYR A 47 -9.71 -1.41 -24.47
N PHE A 48 -8.62 -1.25 -23.73
CA PHE A 48 -7.42 -0.61 -24.25
C PHE A 48 -6.73 -1.44 -25.32
N GLY A 49 -6.72 -2.76 -25.20
CA GLY A 49 -6.20 -3.66 -26.23
C GLY A 49 -6.94 -3.51 -27.58
N ILE A 50 -8.27 -3.47 -27.53
CA ILE A 50 -9.10 -3.26 -28.74
C ILE A 50 -8.89 -1.83 -29.29
N LYS A 51 -8.88 -0.83 -28.43
CA LYS A 51 -8.67 0.57 -28.83
C LYS A 51 -7.28 0.79 -29.42
N HIS A 52 -6.26 0.18 -28.84
CA HIS A 52 -4.88 0.25 -29.36
C HIS A 52 -4.77 -0.45 -30.71
N LYS A 53 -5.34 -1.65 -30.85
CA LYS A 53 -5.37 -2.37 -32.12
C LYS A 53 -6.07 -1.59 -33.23
N ARG A 54 -7.13 -0.84 -32.91
CA ARG A 54 -7.82 0.04 -33.87
C ARG A 54 -7.01 1.28 -34.28
N ARG A 55 -6.13 1.77 -33.41
CA ARG A 55 -5.31 2.98 -33.67
C ARG A 55 -4.00 2.68 -34.37
N VAL A 56 -3.35 1.57 -34.07
CA VAL A 56 -1.97 1.26 -34.51
C VAL A 56 -1.93 0.18 -35.60
N GLY A 57 -3.09 -0.43 -35.94
CA GLY A 57 -3.09 -1.59 -36.82
C GLY A 57 -2.53 -2.85 -36.14
N THR A 58 -2.29 -3.90 -36.91
CA THR A 58 -1.71 -5.13 -36.40
C THR A 58 -0.36 -4.84 -35.76
N PHE A 59 -0.19 -5.26 -34.51
CA PHE A 59 1.07 -5.23 -33.79
C PHE A 59 2.19 -5.75 -34.70
N GLN A 60 3.04 -4.89 -35.21
CA GLN A 60 4.36 -5.34 -35.60
C GLN A 60 5.03 -5.72 -34.28
N ALA A 61 5.12 -7.04 -34.07
CA ALA A 61 5.67 -7.58 -32.84
C ALA A 61 7.02 -6.94 -32.57
N VAL A 62 7.10 -6.36 -31.43
CA VAL A 62 8.16 -6.31 -30.41
C VAL A 62 9.55 -6.86 -30.83
N THR A 63 9.92 -6.88 -32.07
CA THR A 63 11.31 -7.09 -32.48
C THR A 63 12.18 -5.93 -32.02
N THR A 64 11.66 -4.72 -32.03
CA THR A 64 12.36 -3.50 -31.55
C THR A 64 12.57 -3.50 -30.04
N THR A 65 11.69 -4.14 -29.25
CA THR A 65 11.88 -4.21 -27.78
C THR A 65 12.85 -5.31 -27.37
N VAL A 66 13.02 -6.35 -28.15
CA VAL A 66 14.03 -7.39 -27.90
C VAL A 66 15.42 -6.85 -28.25
N GLU A 67 15.55 -6.05 -29.32
CA GLU A 67 16.81 -5.38 -29.67
C GLU A 67 17.14 -4.25 -28.69
N ALA A 68 16.15 -3.46 -28.24
CA ALA A 68 16.33 -2.46 -27.17
C ALA A 68 16.63 -3.11 -25.81
N ALA A 69 16.09 -4.28 -25.52
CA ALA A 69 16.44 -5.06 -24.32
C ALA A 69 17.82 -5.72 -24.44
N ALA A 70 18.27 -6.03 -25.64
CA ALA A 70 19.64 -6.55 -25.88
C ALA A 70 20.71 -5.44 -25.81
N GLN A 71 20.35 -4.18 -26.04
CA GLN A 71 21.20 -3.01 -25.86
C GLN A 71 21.10 -2.39 -24.45
N GLN A 72 20.36 -3.00 -23.54
CA GLN A 72 20.37 -2.58 -22.15
C GLN A 72 21.80 -2.70 -21.62
N GLU A 73 22.44 -1.58 -21.35
CA GLU A 73 23.74 -1.48 -20.68
C GLU A 73 23.85 -2.56 -19.61
N GLU A 74 24.94 -3.28 -19.61
CA GLU A 74 25.21 -4.37 -18.68
C GLU A 74 25.08 -3.82 -17.25
N ASN A 75 23.94 -4.06 -16.62
CA ASN A 75 23.66 -3.54 -15.29
C ASN A 75 24.74 -4.07 -14.33
N PRO A 76 25.61 -3.22 -13.79
CA PRO A 76 26.75 -3.65 -12.97
C PRO A 76 26.32 -4.44 -11.72
N ASN A 77 25.05 -4.30 -11.35
CA ASN A 77 24.46 -5.00 -10.21
C ASN A 77 23.84 -6.37 -10.57
N ARG A 78 23.91 -6.79 -11.83
CA ARG A 78 23.40 -8.09 -12.25
C ARG A 78 24.28 -9.22 -11.74
N ARG A 79 23.70 -10.14 -10.96
CA ARG A 79 24.39 -11.29 -10.35
C ARG A 79 23.79 -12.62 -10.84
N PRO A 80 24.01 -13.03 -12.11
CA PRO A 80 23.38 -14.24 -12.66
C PRO A 80 23.78 -15.51 -11.92
N LYS A 81 25.00 -15.57 -11.39
CA LYS A 81 25.52 -16.72 -10.63
C LYS A 81 24.80 -16.94 -9.29
N LEU A 82 24.26 -15.87 -8.70
CA LEU A 82 23.56 -15.90 -7.41
C LEU A 82 22.03 -15.93 -7.56
N PHE A 83 21.53 -16.07 -8.79
CA PHE A 83 20.09 -16.07 -9.07
C PHE A 83 19.36 -17.12 -8.24
N TRP A 84 19.83 -18.36 -8.24
CA TRP A 84 19.19 -19.46 -7.51
C TRP A 84 19.23 -19.26 -6.00
N VAL A 85 20.33 -18.73 -5.47
CA VAL A 85 20.48 -18.42 -4.05
C VAL A 85 19.48 -17.33 -3.63
N ASN A 86 19.38 -16.27 -4.42
CA ASN A 86 18.43 -15.18 -4.17
C ASN A 86 16.97 -15.66 -4.32
N PHE A 87 16.70 -16.56 -5.27
CA PHE A 87 15.37 -17.14 -5.45
C PHE A 87 14.98 -18.01 -4.26
N ILE A 88 15.87 -18.87 -3.78
CA ILE A 88 15.64 -19.68 -2.58
C ILE A 88 15.41 -18.78 -1.36
N LEU A 89 16.22 -17.74 -1.18
CA LEU A 89 16.04 -16.78 -0.09
C LEU A 89 14.67 -16.09 -0.16
N PHE A 90 14.23 -15.70 -1.35
CA PHE A 90 12.91 -15.11 -1.57
C PHE A 90 11.78 -16.08 -1.18
N ILE A 91 11.86 -17.34 -1.63
CA ILE A 91 10.89 -18.38 -1.25
C ILE A 91 10.90 -18.62 0.26
N LEU A 92 12.06 -18.66 0.88
CA LEU A 92 12.19 -18.81 2.34
C LEU A 92 11.51 -17.66 3.09
N CYS A 93 11.65 -16.42 2.60
CA CYS A 93 10.95 -15.27 3.16
C CYS A 93 9.43 -15.42 3.03
N LEU A 94 8.92 -15.87 1.88
CA LEU A 94 7.48 -16.09 1.69
C LEU A 94 6.94 -17.17 2.61
N VAL A 95 7.67 -18.25 2.80
CA VAL A 95 7.30 -19.34 3.73
C VAL A 95 7.31 -18.84 5.17
N ALA A 96 8.35 -18.10 5.56
CA ALA A 96 8.47 -17.53 6.90
C ALA A 96 7.32 -16.58 7.24
N LEU A 97 6.92 -15.74 6.29
CA LEU A 97 5.81 -14.79 6.46
C LEU A 97 4.44 -15.46 6.38
N GLY A 98 4.24 -16.36 5.40
CA GLY A 98 2.92 -16.91 5.09
C GLY A 98 2.55 -18.13 5.91
N ILE A 99 3.51 -19.02 6.19
CA ILE A 99 3.26 -20.29 6.89
C ILE A 99 3.59 -20.17 8.38
N PHE A 100 4.77 -19.63 8.70
CA PHE A 100 5.21 -19.52 10.10
C PHE A 100 4.67 -18.26 10.79
N GLY A 101 4.09 -17.30 10.08
CA GLY A 101 3.54 -16.09 10.68
C GLY A 101 4.57 -15.24 11.42
N ILE A 102 5.86 -15.36 11.06
CA ILE A 102 6.94 -14.60 11.70
C ILE A 102 6.74 -13.12 11.38
N ALA A 103 6.94 -12.26 12.38
CA ALA A 103 6.77 -10.83 12.20
C ALA A 103 7.65 -10.31 11.03
N PRO A 104 7.06 -9.53 10.10
CA PRO A 104 7.71 -9.14 8.84
C PRO A 104 9.06 -8.44 9.04
N TYR A 105 9.18 -7.63 10.09
CA TYR A 105 10.42 -6.90 10.36
C TYR A 105 11.61 -7.83 10.63
N PHE A 106 11.41 -8.94 11.33
CA PHE A 106 12.46 -9.93 11.54
C PHE A 106 12.89 -10.56 10.21
N VAL A 107 11.92 -11.04 9.44
CA VAL A 107 12.19 -11.71 8.15
C VAL A 107 12.95 -10.78 7.21
N PHE A 108 12.52 -9.51 7.10
CA PHE A 108 13.16 -8.55 6.22
C PHE A 108 14.53 -8.10 6.71
N ILE A 109 14.76 -7.94 8.02
CA ILE A 109 16.09 -7.63 8.55
C ILE A 109 17.06 -8.75 8.19
N PHE A 110 16.73 -10.01 8.52
CA PHE A 110 17.60 -11.13 8.21
C PHE A 110 17.81 -11.31 6.70
N ALA A 111 16.76 -11.21 5.89
CA ALA A 111 16.87 -11.30 4.43
C ALA A 111 17.76 -10.19 3.87
N THR A 112 17.64 -8.96 4.37
CA THR A 112 18.46 -7.83 3.94
C THR A 112 19.94 -8.06 4.29
N VAL A 113 20.23 -8.48 5.52
CA VAL A 113 21.61 -8.76 5.95
C VAL A 113 22.22 -9.87 5.12
N ILE A 114 21.51 -11.00 4.93
CA ILE A 114 21.99 -12.13 4.12
C ILE A 114 22.21 -11.70 2.67
N THR A 115 21.24 -10.97 2.07
CA THR A 115 21.37 -10.47 0.69
C THR A 115 22.54 -9.50 0.55
N ALA A 116 22.72 -8.61 1.51
CA ALA A 116 23.83 -7.65 1.50
C ALA A 116 25.20 -8.38 1.55
N MET A 117 25.32 -9.36 2.44
CA MET A 117 26.55 -10.13 2.57
C MET A 117 26.87 -10.98 1.34
N LEU A 118 25.86 -11.57 0.70
CA LEU A 118 26.05 -12.46 -0.45
C LEU A 118 26.23 -11.70 -1.77
N ASN A 119 25.48 -10.63 -1.97
CA ASN A 119 25.42 -9.96 -3.28
C ASN A 119 26.20 -8.64 -3.34
N TYR A 120 26.32 -7.92 -2.21
CA TYR A 120 26.76 -6.53 -2.19
C TYR A 120 27.84 -6.23 -1.15
N LYS A 121 28.62 -7.23 -0.77
CA LYS A 121 29.66 -7.11 0.26
C LYS A 121 30.57 -5.89 0.04
N ASP A 122 30.99 -5.66 -1.20
CA ASP A 122 31.93 -4.60 -1.55
C ASP A 122 31.26 -3.22 -1.75
N ASN A 123 29.98 -3.19 -2.11
CA ASN A 123 29.23 -1.98 -2.47
C ASN A 123 28.13 -1.62 -1.45
N PHE A 124 28.10 -2.32 -0.31
CA PHE A 124 27.03 -2.13 0.68
C PHE A 124 26.93 -0.69 1.18
N GLY A 125 28.05 -0.04 1.43
CA GLY A 125 28.09 1.35 1.90
C GLY A 125 27.48 2.34 0.90
N GLU A 126 27.75 2.15 -0.39
CA GLU A 126 27.19 2.99 -1.45
C GLU A 126 25.68 2.83 -1.56
N ILE A 127 25.20 1.58 -1.55
CA ILE A 127 23.78 1.27 -1.60
C ILE A 127 23.05 1.85 -0.37
N PHE A 128 23.64 1.67 0.82
CA PHE A 128 23.08 2.20 2.06
C PHE A 128 22.98 3.72 2.04
N ASN A 129 24.02 4.42 1.59
CA ASN A 129 24.01 5.87 1.46
C ASN A 129 22.96 6.38 0.44
N LYS A 130 22.72 5.61 -0.62
CA LYS A 130 21.73 5.95 -1.64
C LYS A 130 20.28 5.76 -1.15
N VAL A 131 20.02 4.70 -0.40
CA VAL A 131 18.68 4.31 0.05
C VAL A 131 18.33 4.91 1.43
N GLY A 132 19.33 5.14 2.27
CA GLY A 132 19.17 5.63 3.64
C GLY A 132 18.31 6.88 3.79
N PRO A 133 18.53 7.94 3.02
CA PRO A 133 17.72 9.16 3.11
C PRO A 133 16.24 8.93 2.80
N MET A 134 15.92 8.08 1.82
CA MET A 134 14.54 7.71 1.48
C MET A 134 13.88 6.96 2.65
N TYR A 135 14.61 6.05 3.29
CA TYR A 135 14.13 5.29 4.43
C TYR A 135 13.90 6.19 5.65
N LEU A 136 14.81 7.12 5.91
CA LEU A 136 14.69 8.08 7.00
C LEU A 136 13.43 8.95 6.85
N ASN A 137 13.13 9.42 5.65
CA ASN A 137 11.93 10.19 5.39
C ASN A 137 10.65 9.39 5.70
N ILE A 138 10.61 8.11 5.32
CA ILE A 138 9.48 7.23 5.65
C ILE A 138 9.35 7.03 7.16
N LEU A 139 10.45 6.81 7.88
CA LEU A 139 10.46 6.65 9.33
C LEU A 139 9.96 7.91 10.05
N ILE A 140 10.45 9.09 9.66
CA ILE A 140 10.02 10.37 10.25
C ILE A 140 8.52 10.57 10.00
N MET A 141 8.03 10.26 8.79
CA MET A 141 6.61 10.36 8.46
C MET A 141 5.75 9.43 9.33
N LEU A 142 6.17 8.17 9.51
CA LEU A 142 5.48 7.21 10.38
C LEU A 142 5.49 7.65 11.84
N LEU A 143 6.60 8.19 12.35
CA LEU A 143 6.68 8.74 13.70
C LEU A 143 5.71 9.92 13.87
N ALA A 144 5.69 10.85 12.93
CA ALA A 144 4.80 12.01 12.96
C ALA A 144 3.32 11.59 12.99
N ILE A 145 2.94 10.57 12.20
CA ILE A 145 1.57 10.02 12.21
C ILE A 145 1.23 9.39 13.54
N ASN A 146 2.14 8.58 14.12
CA ASN A 146 1.89 7.96 15.41
C ASN A 146 1.76 8.97 16.54
N VAL A 147 2.57 10.04 16.53
CA VAL A 147 2.44 11.15 17.49
C VAL A 147 1.11 11.87 17.31
N TYR A 148 0.75 12.22 16.07
CA TYR A 148 -0.53 12.83 15.76
C TYR A 148 -1.70 11.97 16.27
N GLN A 149 -1.68 10.68 15.96
CA GLN A 149 -2.72 9.74 16.34
C GLN A 149 -2.83 9.58 17.86
N ALA A 150 -1.69 9.52 18.56
CA ALA A 150 -1.66 9.47 20.02
C ALA A 150 -2.30 10.72 20.63
N VAL A 151 -1.95 11.91 20.16
CA VAL A 151 -2.58 13.16 20.60
C VAL A 151 -4.06 13.16 20.28
N PHE A 152 -4.44 12.85 19.05
CA PHE A 152 -5.81 12.91 18.57
C PHE A 152 -6.76 11.99 19.35
N ASN A 153 -6.29 10.76 19.66
CA ASN A 153 -7.07 9.76 20.39
C ASN A 153 -7.12 10.04 21.90
N ASN A 154 -6.03 10.59 22.51
CA ASN A 154 -5.96 10.79 23.96
C ASN A 154 -6.48 12.14 24.43
N THR A 155 -6.70 13.10 23.54
CA THR A 155 -7.21 14.44 23.91
C THR A 155 -8.73 14.57 23.81
N GLY A 156 -9.47 13.52 23.44
CA GLY A 156 -10.90 13.59 23.21
C GLY A 156 -11.30 14.31 21.91
N MET A 157 -10.33 14.68 21.06
CA MET A 157 -10.61 15.39 19.80
C MET A 157 -11.43 14.52 18.84
N VAL A 158 -11.19 13.20 18.81
CA VAL A 158 -11.98 12.25 17.98
C VAL A 158 -13.44 12.27 18.40
N GLU A 159 -13.71 12.19 19.70
CA GLU A 159 -15.05 12.19 20.25
C GLU A 159 -15.76 13.53 20.00
N ALA A 160 -15.07 14.65 20.25
CA ALA A 160 -15.61 15.98 20.02
C ALA A 160 -15.97 16.19 18.55
N LEU A 161 -15.10 15.78 17.61
CA LEU A 161 -15.35 15.91 16.18
C LEU A 161 -16.45 14.97 15.71
N SER A 162 -16.48 13.73 16.20
CA SER A 162 -17.53 12.76 15.88
C SER A 162 -18.91 13.23 16.38
N ASN A 163 -18.97 13.74 17.61
CA ASN A 163 -20.21 14.28 18.19
C ASN A 163 -20.67 15.55 17.44
N GLY A 164 -19.73 16.42 17.08
CA GLY A 164 -20.05 17.60 16.27
C GLY A 164 -20.62 17.22 14.89
N LEU A 165 -20.04 16.22 14.22
CA LEU A 165 -20.58 15.72 12.96
C LEU A 165 -21.94 15.05 13.12
N MET A 166 -22.15 14.30 14.22
CA MET A 166 -23.43 13.66 14.50
C MET A 166 -24.56 14.67 14.78
N GLN A 167 -24.24 15.85 15.28
CA GLN A 167 -25.22 16.92 15.51
C GLN A 167 -25.61 17.66 14.22
N VAL A 168 -24.66 17.83 13.30
CA VAL A 168 -24.87 18.61 12.06
C VAL A 168 -25.39 17.76 10.90
N CYS A 169 -24.94 16.50 10.82
CA CYS A 169 -25.27 15.63 9.71
C CYS A 169 -26.43 14.68 10.03
N PRO A 170 -27.34 14.42 9.06
CA PRO A 170 -28.39 13.42 9.22
C PRO A 170 -27.81 12.02 9.45
N SER A 171 -28.44 11.22 10.31
CA SER A 171 -27.99 9.86 10.65
C SER A 171 -27.83 8.93 9.45
N PHE A 172 -28.64 9.10 8.41
CA PHE A 172 -28.51 8.40 7.14
C PHE A 172 -27.16 8.69 6.46
N LEU A 173 -26.74 9.96 6.41
CA LEU A 173 -25.48 10.37 5.80
C LEU A 173 -24.28 9.83 6.59
N LEU A 174 -24.37 9.86 7.93
CA LEU A 174 -23.31 9.39 8.82
C LEU A 174 -23.12 7.86 8.73
N ARG A 175 -24.20 7.11 8.61
CA ARG A 175 -24.13 5.65 8.46
C ARG A 175 -23.34 5.24 7.20
N TYR A 176 -23.48 5.98 6.13
CA TYR A 176 -22.80 5.70 4.86
C TYR A 176 -21.61 6.62 4.60
N LEU A 177 -21.16 7.37 5.62
CA LEU A 177 -20.06 8.34 5.48
C LEU A 177 -18.80 7.71 4.89
N HIS A 178 -18.42 6.52 5.34
CA HIS A 178 -17.26 5.80 4.82
C HIS A 178 -17.40 5.44 3.33
N VAL A 179 -18.59 5.07 2.87
CA VAL A 179 -18.87 4.78 1.45
C VAL A 179 -18.83 6.07 0.63
N ILE A 180 -19.43 7.14 1.13
CA ILE A 180 -19.44 8.44 0.47
C ILE A 180 -18.00 8.97 0.33
N MET A 181 -17.23 8.91 1.41
CA MET A 181 -15.83 9.32 1.41
C MET A 181 -14.96 8.42 0.52
N LEU A 182 -15.28 7.13 0.42
CA LEU A 182 -14.63 6.22 -0.52
C LEU A 182 -14.86 6.66 -1.97
N LEU A 183 -16.09 6.99 -2.34
CA LEU A 183 -16.42 7.47 -3.68
C LEU A 183 -15.78 8.83 -3.97
N LEU A 184 -15.77 9.72 -3.00
CA LEU A 184 -15.18 11.05 -3.12
C LEU A 184 -13.64 11.01 -3.00
N CYS A 185 -13.07 9.96 -2.42
CA CYS A 185 -11.63 9.83 -2.18
C CYS A 185 -10.81 10.06 -3.44
N VAL A 186 -11.25 9.55 -4.59
CA VAL A 186 -10.57 9.73 -5.88
C VAL A 186 -10.46 11.22 -6.25
N VAL A 187 -11.50 12.01 -5.96
CA VAL A 187 -11.51 13.45 -6.22
C VAL A 187 -10.74 14.19 -5.13
N ILE A 188 -10.92 13.80 -3.88
CA ILE A 188 -10.30 14.45 -2.72
C ILE A 188 -8.78 14.32 -2.76
N ILE A 189 -8.23 13.19 -3.20
CA ILE A 189 -6.78 12.96 -3.30
C ILE A 189 -6.08 13.96 -4.24
N TYR A 190 -6.78 14.48 -5.26
CA TYR A 190 -6.22 15.53 -6.12
C TYR A 190 -6.14 16.89 -5.44
N VAL A 191 -6.93 17.12 -4.40
CA VAL A 191 -7.02 18.41 -3.68
C VAL A 191 -6.31 18.35 -2.34
N VAL A 192 -6.44 17.22 -1.65
CA VAL A 192 -5.93 17.03 -0.28
C VAL A 192 -4.84 15.96 -0.29
N PRO A 193 -3.66 16.23 0.27
CA PRO A 193 -2.63 15.22 0.42
C PRO A 193 -3.17 13.98 1.16
N PHE A 194 -2.81 12.81 0.65
CA PHE A 194 -3.23 11.52 1.18
C PHE A 194 -3.00 11.37 2.70
N GLN A 195 -1.93 11.97 3.21
CA GLN A 195 -1.58 11.93 4.64
C GLN A 195 -2.65 12.60 5.50
N ILE A 196 -3.23 13.72 5.03
CA ILE A 196 -4.30 14.43 5.74
C ILE A 196 -5.58 13.60 5.74
N PHE A 197 -5.88 12.93 4.64
CA PHE A 197 -7.06 12.06 4.55
C PHE A 197 -6.97 10.88 5.53
N ASN A 198 -5.80 10.26 5.64
CA ASN A 198 -5.58 9.16 6.59
C ASN A 198 -5.68 9.61 8.05
N ALA A 199 -5.36 10.84 8.34
CA ALA A 199 -5.50 11.40 9.67
C ALA A 199 -6.97 11.43 10.17
N LEU A 200 -7.95 11.35 9.26
CA LEU A 200 -9.36 11.29 9.57
C LEU A 200 -9.88 9.87 9.87
N TYR A 201 -9.09 8.84 9.68
CA TYR A 201 -9.53 7.46 9.94
C TYR A 201 -10.07 7.21 11.35
N PRO A 202 -9.47 7.71 12.43
CA PRO A 202 -10.04 7.57 13.77
C PRO A 202 -11.46 8.14 13.90
N VAL A 203 -11.74 9.24 13.20
CA VAL A 203 -13.08 9.86 13.18
C VAL A 203 -14.09 8.97 12.47
N PHE A 204 -13.73 8.41 11.32
CA PHE A 204 -14.61 7.49 10.59
C PHE A 204 -14.91 6.23 11.41
N ILE A 205 -13.89 5.71 12.10
CA ILE A 205 -14.03 4.56 13.00
C ILE A 205 -14.96 4.89 14.16
N SER A 206 -14.78 6.05 14.81
CA SER A 206 -15.63 6.49 15.93
C SER A 206 -17.10 6.66 15.52
N ILE A 207 -17.34 7.29 14.38
CA ILE A 207 -18.72 7.44 13.84
C ILE A 207 -19.31 6.06 13.50
N GLY A 208 -18.54 5.20 12.83
CA GLY A 208 -19.00 3.86 12.46
C GLY A 208 -19.29 2.97 13.65
N ALA A 209 -18.51 3.08 14.72
CA ALA A 209 -18.72 2.37 15.98
C ALA A 209 -20.10 2.74 16.60
N GLY A 210 -20.52 4.00 16.49
CA GLY A 210 -21.84 4.44 16.90
C GLY A 210 -23.00 3.75 16.14
N PHE A 211 -22.75 3.19 14.95
CA PHE A 211 -23.68 2.41 14.15
C PHE A 211 -23.42 0.90 14.19
N GLY A 212 -22.50 0.43 15.06
CA GLY A 212 -22.16 -0.98 15.18
C GLY A 212 -21.33 -1.53 14.01
N ILE A 213 -20.66 -0.67 13.24
CA ILE A 213 -19.82 -1.10 12.12
C ILE A 213 -18.38 -1.33 12.63
N PRO A 214 -17.78 -2.52 12.42
CA PRO A 214 -16.41 -2.77 12.84
C PRO A 214 -15.41 -1.84 12.17
N ALA A 215 -14.40 -1.37 12.92
CA ALA A 215 -13.37 -0.46 12.42
C ALA A 215 -12.66 -0.98 11.15
N VAL A 216 -12.38 -2.27 11.11
CA VAL A 216 -11.76 -2.93 9.95
C VAL A 216 -12.64 -2.85 8.70
N ALA A 217 -13.95 -3.02 8.84
CA ALA A 217 -14.89 -2.93 7.71
C ALA A 217 -15.01 -1.51 7.15
N ILE A 218 -14.79 -0.50 7.98
CA ILE A 218 -14.79 0.91 7.55
C ILE A 218 -13.53 1.23 6.76
N ILE A 219 -12.37 0.75 7.22
CA ILE A 219 -11.07 1.13 6.65
C ILE A 219 -10.65 0.24 5.47
N ALA A 220 -11.05 -1.03 5.43
CA ALA A 220 -10.67 -1.95 4.36
C ALA A 220 -10.89 -1.43 2.93
N PRO A 221 -12.02 -0.76 2.59
CA PRO A 221 -12.22 -0.19 1.27
C PRO A 221 -11.20 0.90 0.92
N PHE A 222 -10.74 1.69 1.89
CA PHE A 222 -9.78 2.78 1.66
C PHE A 222 -8.38 2.28 1.31
N VAL A 223 -7.99 1.09 1.78
CA VAL A 223 -6.71 0.46 1.40
C VAL A 223 -6.60 0.28 -0.12
N CYS A 224 -7.70 -0.05 -0.78
CA CYS A 224 -7.74 -0.22 -2.23
C CYS A 224 -7.52 1.10 -2.98
N ASN A 225 -8.01 2.21 -2.43
CA ASN A 225 -7.84 3.54 -3.02
C ASN A 225 -6.40 4.06 -2.93
N LEU A 226 -5.66 3.66 -1.91
CA LEU A 226 -4.24 3.96 -1.76
C LEU A 226 -3.42 3.55 -2.98
N SER A 227 -3.76 2.41 -3.56
CA SER A 227 -3.04 1.90 -4.73
C SER A 227 -3.28 2.72 -5.99
N LEU A 228 -4.38 3.43 -6.07
CA LEU A 228 -4.68 4.33 -7.19
C LEU A 228 -3.92 5.66 -7.04
N ALA A 229 -3.80 6.17 -5.83
CA ALA A 229 -3.13 7.43 -5.55
C ALA A 229 -1.60 7.37 -5.68
N THR A 230 -1.00 6.18 -5.49
CA THR A 230 0.47 5.99 -5.60
C THR A 230 0.92 5.61 -7.00
N SER A 231 0.00 5.44 -7.95
CA SER A 231 0.29 5.07 -9.35
C SER A 231 0.30 6.26 -10.31
N SER A 232 0.10 7.47 -9.81
CA SER A 232 0.14 8.72 -10.59
C SER A 232 1.50 9.39 -10.57
#